data_3337b7dba1a70e9ce19f480e75065009
#
_entry.id   3337b7dba1a70e9ce19f480e75065009
#
_cell.length_a   1.000
_cell.length_b   1.000
_cell.length_c   1.000
_cell.angle_alpha   90.00
_cell.angle_beta   90.00
_cell.angle_gamma   90.00
#
_symmetry.space_group_name_H-M   'P 1'
#
loop_
_entity.id
_entity.type
_entity.pdbx_description
1 polymer ?
#
loop_
_entity_poly.entity_id
_entity_poly.type
_entity_poly.pdbx_seq_one_letter_code
_entity_poly.pdbx_strand_id
1 'polypeptide(L)'
;MTSSSNIVALKSSRGLTGLINKHLNDDVRDKLKNVRSELTGLNQRYMLWSEQEVDAWREDLENKVLEYNRKPSQKKNKSRRLRNVDEYVDKARAKLTRKGKPVKDDFYGTEFTMVSKLGNLYDWKGLVERFESKGIDEREVLKSLNEAFFDHADWFNSEYNDCGLSATQVFTNLDEVGAPHSHIHVVSTKVNEKTGLPVVNLGVMLGDKYGHTVNQYNMSAFRNDVDEKLVECCSERLVELARSHGLNFEGLTMVRTNAKQVGLAHERYVEEQIIKSKINEQLENVSERERQLD
;
A
#
# COMPACT_ATOMS: atom_id res chain seq x y z
N MET A 1 -5.06 12.93 -12.90
CA MET A 1 -4.00 12.04 -12.40
C MET A 1 -4.58 10.67 -12.13
N THR A 2 -3.85 9.60 -12.40
CA THR A 2 -4.28 8.25 -12.02
C THR A 2 -3.83 7.97 -10.59
N SER A 3 -4.58 7.18 -9.84
CA SER A 3 -4.11 6.61 -8.57
C SER A 3 -4.32 5.11 -8.59
N SER A 4 -3.57 4.40 -7.80
CA SER A 4 -3.77 2.96 -7.65
C SER A 4 -3.40 2.51 -6.24
N SER A 5 -4.32 1.80 -5.59
CA SER A 5 -4.06 1.13 -4.33
C SER A 5 -4.18 -0.37 -4.50
N ASN A 6 -3.22 -1.10 -3.95
CA ASN A 6 -3.24 -2.55 -3.94
C ASN A 6 -2.95 -3.03 -2.53
N ILE A 7 -3.79 -3.95 -2.02
CA ILE A 7 -3.63 -4.56 -0.71
C ILE A 7 -3.37 -6.04 -0.86
N VAL A 8 -2.34 -6.54 -0.19
CA VAL A 8 -1.96 -7.95 -0.20
C VAL A 8 -1.61 -8.43 1.20
N ALA A 9 -1.96 -9.67 1.51
CA ALA A 9 -1.60 -10.29 2.79
C ALA A 9 -0.10 -10.54 2.88
N LEU A 10 0.49 -10.18 4.02
CA LEU A 10 1.86 -10.57 4.36
C LEU A 10 1.87 -12.07 4.70
N LYS A 11 2.88 -12.78 4.20
CA LYS A 11 2.95 -14.25 4.35
C LYS A 11 3.39 -14.69 5.75
N SER A 12 4.01 -13.78 6.50
CA SER A 12 4.46 -14.00 7.89
C SER A 12 4.91 -12.69 8.52
N SER A 13 5.13 -12.67 9.84
CA SER A 13 5.77 -11.55 10.55
C SER A 13 7.15 -11.16 9.98
N ARG A 14 7.85 -12.09 9.34
CA ARG A 14 9.09 -11.83 8.59
C ARG A 14 8.86 -10.92 7.39
N GLY A 15 7.65 -10.92 6.82
CA GLY A 15 7.27 -10.03 5.72
C GLY A 15 7.32 -8.56 6.12
N LEU A 16 6.85 -8.23 7.33
CA LEU A 16 6.91 -6.86 7.83
C LEU A 16 8.36 -6.42 8.10
N THR A 17 9.17 -7.27 8.76
CA THR A 17 10.60 -6.97 8.99
C THR A 17 11.34 -6.77 7.66
N GLY A 18 11.06 -7.59 6.66
CA GLY A 18 11.61 -7.45 5.32
C GLY A 18 11.17 -6.14 4.64
N LEU A 19 9.91 -5.74 4.82
CA LEU A 19 9.38 -4.47 4.33
C LEU A 19 10.09 -3.29 5.00
N ILE A 20 10.19 -3.30 6.33
CA ILE A 20 10.88 -2.26 7.10
C ILE A 20 12.33 -2.12 6.65
N ASN A 21 13.08 -3.22 6.58
CA ASN A 21 14.48 -3.19 6.15
C ASN A 21 14.63 -2.65 4.71
N LYS A 22 13.73 -3.00 3.81
CA LYS A 22 13.76 -2.52 2.43
C LYS A 22 13.50 -1.00 2.32
N HIS A 23 12.66 -0.45 3.19
CA HIS A 23 12.20 0.93 3.07
C HIS A 23 12.91 1.92 4.01
N LEU A 24 13.54 1.46 5.08
CA LEU A 24 14.20 2.31 6.07
C LEU A 24 15.71 2.07 6.20
N ASN A 25 16.26 1.03 5.57
CA ASN A 25 17.69 0.76 5.64
C ASN A 25 18.39 1.34 4.40
N ASP A 26 19.12 2.44 4.59
CA ASP A 26 19.84 3.15 3.53
C ASP A 26 20.82 2.23 2.80
N ASP A 27 21.56 1.38 3.52
CA ASP A 27 22.50 0.41 2.91
C ASP A 27 21.80 -0.59 1.95
N VAL A 28 20.54 -0.87 2.18
CA VAL A 28 19.71 -1.71 1.30
C VAL A 28 19.19 -0.89 0.14
N ARG A 29 18.73 0.34 0.40
CA ARG A 29 18.17 1.24 -0.62
C ARG A 29 19.19 1.67 -1.65
N ASP A 30 20.40 2.02 -1.24
CA ASP A 30 21.49 2.43 -2.12
C ASP A 30 21.89 1.36 -3.16
N LYS A 31 21.53 0.09 -2.90
CA LYS A 31 21.76 -1.02 -3.84
C LYS A 31 20.62 -1.21 -4.84
N LEU A 32 19.51 -0.51 -4.67
CA LEU A 32 18.35 -0.60 -5.58
C LEU A 32 18.57 0.33 -6.78
N LYS A 33 18.49 -0.23 -7.97
CA LYS A 33 18.72 0.51 -9.24
C LYS A 33 17.65 1.56 -9.55
N ASN A 34 16.54 1.53 -8.84
CA ASN A 34 15.40 2.43 -9.05
C ASN A 34 15.24 3.46 -7.93
N VAL A 35 16.28 3.68 -7.13
CA VAL A 35 16.26 4.67 -6.05
C VAL A 35 17.09 5.88 -6.43
N ARG A 36 16.58 7.05 -6.14
CA ARG A 36 17.21 8.36 -6.26
C ARG A 36 17.79 8.71 -4.89
N SER A 37 19.07 8.38 -4.68
CA SER A 37 19.74 8.50 -3.37
C SER A 37 19.70 9.90 -2.78
N GLU A 38 19.66 10.94 -3.62
CA GLU A 38 19.51 12.33 -3.21
C GLU A 38 18.18 12.66 -2.54
N LEU A 39 17.17 11.81 -2.72
CA LEU A 39 15.83 11.97 -2.13
C LEU A 39 15.54 11.01 -0.97
N THR A 40 16.42 10.03 -0.70
CA THR A 40 16.19 8.99 0.32
C THR A 40 15.90 9.59 1.70
N GLY A 41 16.54 10.70 2.05
CA GLY A 41 16.26 11.41 3.30
C GLY A 41 14.86 12.05 3.42
N LEU A 42 14.03 12.00 2.37
CA LEU A 42 12.64 12.45 2.41
C LEU A 42 11.68 11.35 2.82
N ASN A 43 12.08 10.09 2.71
CA ASN A 43 11.25 8.97 3.13
C ASN A 43 11.01 9.03 4.65
N GLN A 44 9.79 8.77 5.06
CA GLN A 44 9.40 8.85 6.46
C GLN A 44 8.61 7.60 6.89
N ARG A 45 8.63 7.37 8.20
CA ARG A 45 7.77 6.39 8.86
C ARG A 45 6.84 7.12 9.80
N TYR A 46 5.56 6.87 9.67
CA TYR A 46 4.55 7.36 10.58
C TYR A 46 3.93 6.19 11.34
N MET A 47 3.93 6.25 12.67
CA MET A 47 3.40 5.22 13.55
C MET A 47 2.02 5.61 14.04
N LEU A 48 1.01 4.82 13.69
CA LEU A 48 -0.36 4.95 14.21
C LEU A 48 -0.54 4.12 15.48
N TRP A 49 0.20 3.00 15.56
CA TRP A 49 0.31 2.18 16.78
C TRP A 49 1.76 2.18 17.24
N SER A 50 1.98 2.17 18.56
CA SER A 50 3.30 1.93 19.11
C SER A 50 3.76 0.49 18.82
N GLU A 51 5.06 0.23 18.91
CA GLU A 51 5.60 -1.13 18.77
C GLU A 51 5.00 -2.06 19.82
N GLN A 52 4.77 -1.57 21.05
CA GLN A 52 4.15 -2.32 22.14
C GLN A 52 2.70 -2.72 21.81
N GLU A 53 1.93 -1.86 21.16
CA GLU A 53 0.56 -2.18 20.73
C GLU A 53 0.55 -3.25 19.63
N VAL A 54 1.48 -3.20 18.68
CA VAL A 54 1.62 -4.22 17.64
C VAL A 54 2.02 -5.58 18.27
N ASP A 55 2.95 -5.58 19.22
CA ASP A 55 3.37 -6.81 19.90
C ASP A 55 2.24 -7.37 20.76
N ALA A 56 1.53 -6.54 21.50
CA ALA A 56 0.36 -6.95 22.29
C ALA A 56 -0.75 -7.55 21.41
N TRP A 57 -1.00 -6.96 20.23
CA TRP A 57 -1.94 -7.52 19.26
C TRP A 57 -1.50 -8.90 18.75
N ARG A 58 -0.20 -9.11 18.46
CA ARG A 58 0.32 -10.42 18.05
C ARG A 58 0.18 -11.46 19.15
N GLU A 59 0.50 -11.09 20.38
CA GLU A 59 0.32 -11.97 21.55
C GLU A 59 -1.15 -12.35 21.74
N ASP A 60 -2.06 -11.40 21.58
CA ASP A 60 -3.51 -11.65 21.64
C ASP A 60 -3.97 -12.64 20.55
N LEU A 61 -3.45 -12.54 19.33
CA LEU A 61 -3.75 -13.51 18.28
C LEU A 61 -3.33 -14.94 18.65
N GLU A 62 -2.12 -15.12 19.20
CA GLU A 62 -1.64 -16.44 19.65
C GLU A 62 -2.45 -16.95 20.85
N ASN A 63 -2.85 -16.09 21.78
CA ASN A 63 -3.74 -16.43 22.87
C ASN A 63 -5.11 -16.92 22.38
N LYS A 64 -5.68 -16.30 21.35
CA LYS A 64 -6.93 -16.76 20.72
C LYS A 64 -6.79 -18.16 20.13
N VAL A 65 -5.65 -18.51 19.55
CA VAL A 65 -5.38 -19.87 19.05
C VAL A 65 -5.30 -20.86 20.23
N LEU A 66 -4.64 -20.49 21.33
CA LEU A 66 -4.57 -21.33 22.53
C LEU A 66 -5.96 -21.56 23.14
N GLU A 67 -6.79 -20.54 23.24
CA GLU A 67 -8.16 -20.63 23.74
C GLU A 67 -9.04 -21.52 22.84
N TYR A 68 -8.93 -21.35 21.51
CA TYR A 68 -9.59 -22.23 20.55
C TYR A 68 -9.24 -23.71 20.79
N ASN A 69 -7.96 -24.01 20.99
CA ASN A 69 -7.49 -25.37 21.27
C ASN A 69 -8.00 -25.95 22.61
N ARG A 70 -8.35 -25.10 23.57
CA ARG A 70 -8.93 -25.52 24.87
C ARG A 70 -10.40 -25.92 24.78
N LYS A 71 -11.10 -25.58 23.71
CA LYS A 71 -12.53 -25.94 23.53
C LYS A 71 -12.71 -27.46 23.55
N PRO A 72 -13.80 -27.98 24.12
CA PRO A 72 -14.03 -29.42 24.25
C PRO A 72 -13.97 -30.19 22.92
N SER A 73 -14.49 -29.56 21.85
CA SER A 73 -14.44 -30.13 20.48
C SER A 73 -13.02 -30.31 19.94
N GLN A 74 -12.08 -29.44 20.34
CA GLN A 74 -10.69 -29.49 19.92
C GLN A 74 -9.86 -30.43 20.82
N LYS A 75 -10.23 -30.52 22.10
CA LYS A 75 -9.60 -31.47 23.03
C LYS A 75 -9.80 -32.92 22.59
N LYS A 76 -10.99 -33.25 22.07
CA LYS A 76 -11.33 -34.60 21.57
C LYS A 76 -10.63 -34.96 20.28
N ASN A 77 -10.29 -33.99 19.44
CA ASN A 77 -9.66 -34.23 18.12
C ASN A 77 -8.37 -33.47 17.97
N LYS A 78 -7.24 -34.12 18.30
CA LYS A 78 -5.91 -33.54 18.24
C LYS A 78 -5.50 -33.03 16.85
N SER A 79 -6.02 -33.64 15.77
CA SER A 79 -5.70 -33.22 14.39
C SER A 79 -6.32 -31.89 14.00
N ARG A 80 -7.30 -31.39 14.76
CA ARG A 80 -7.94 -30.09 14.53
C ARG A 80 -7.27 -28.94 15.29
N ARG A 81 -6.33 -29.25 16.19
CA ARG A 81 -5.61 -28.21 16.92
C ARG A 81 -4.71 -27.43 15.99
N LEU A 82 -4.52 -26.20 16.33
CA LEU A 82 -3.64 -25.24 15.64
C LEU A 82 -2.37 -25.05 16.46
N ARG A 83 -1.21 -24.99 15.82
CA ARG A 83 0.06 -24.74 16.50
C ARG A 83 0.23 -23.25 16.81
N ASN A 84 -0.13 -22.40 15.84
CA ASN A 84 0.01 -20.96 15.88
C ASN A 84 -0.97 -20.31 14.90
N VAL A 85 -0.93 -18.98 14.82
CA VAL A 85 -1.75 -18.18 13.90
C VAL A 85 -1.39 -18.47 12.44
N ASP A 86 -0.13 -18.63 12.10
CA ASP A 86 0.32 -18.92 10.73
C ASP A 86 -0.31 -20.21 10.19
N GLU A 87 -0.29 -21.30 11.00
CA GLU A 87 -0.95 -22.55 10.60
C GLU A 87 -2.47 -22.37 10.40
N TYR A 88 -3.11 -21.50 11.21
CA TYR A 88 -4.52 -21.19 11.02
C TYR A 88 -4.77 -20.50 9.68
N VAL A 89 -3.97 -19.50 9.34
CA VAL A 89 -4.05 -18.78 8.06
C VAL A 89 -3.80 -19.74 6.90
N ASP A 90 -2.76 -20.59 7.00
CA ASP A 90 -2.43 -21.57 5.96
C ASP A 90 -3.56 -22.59 5.75
N LYS A 91 -4.17 -23.08 6.83
CA LYS A 91 -5.33 -23.97 6.75
C LYS A 91 -6.56 -23.27 6.13
N ALA A 92 -6.74 -21.99 6.38
CA ALA A 92 -7.80 -21.20 5.76
C ALA A 92 -7.55 -21.06 4.24
N ARG A 93 -6.32 -20.73 3.84
CA ARG A 93 -5.89 -20.64 2.43
C ARG A 93 -6.00 -21.98 1.70
N ALA A 94 -5.59 -23.08 2.33
CA ALA A 94 -5.60 -24.41 1.73
C ALA A 94 -7.00 -24.93 1.38
N LYS A 95 -8.06 -24.37 2.00
CA LYS A 95 -9.47 -24.69 1.67
C LYS A 95 -9.96 -24.03 0.39
N LEU A 96 -9.20 -23.05 -0.12
CA LEU A 96 -9.58 -22.29 -1.29
C LEU A 96 -9.19 -23.06 -2.54
N THR A 97 -10.19 -23.67 -3.17
CA THR A 97 -10.00 -24.31 -4.47
C THR A 97 -11.01 -23.77 -5.47
N ARG A 98 -10.54 -23.43 -6.65
CA ARG A 98 -11.39 -23.11 -7.79
C ARG A 98 -11.19 -24.15 -8.87
N LYS A 99 -12.25 -24.89 -9.19
CA LYS A 99 -12.21 -26.01 -10.18
C LYS A 99 -11.11 -27.03 -9.84
N GLY A 100 -10.98 -27.40 -8.55
CA GLY A 100 -9.99 -28.39 -8.08
C GLY A 100 -8.53 -27.92 -8.04
N LYS A 101 -8.25 -26.65 -8.34
CA LYS A 101 -6.91 -26.07 -8.26
C LYS A 101 -6.81 -25.12 -7.06
N PRO A 102 -5.66 -25.08 -6.35
CA PRO A 102 -5.43 -24.08 -5.31
C PRO A 102 -5.62 -22.68 -5.88
N VAL A 103 -6.37 -21.83 -5.19
CA VAL A 103 -6.49 -20.41 -5.53
C VAL A 103 -5.33 -19.70 -4.85
N LYS A 104 -4.53 -18.97 -5.64
CA LYS A 104 -3.57 -18.02 -5.09
C LYS A 104 -4.38 -16.85 -4.56
N ASP A 105 -4.49 -16.75 -3.23
CA ASP A 105 -5.31 -15.73 -2.61
C ASP A 105 -4.44 -14.86 -1.69
N ASP A 106 -4.12 -13.68 -2.19
CA ASP A 106 -3.33 -12.67 -1.49
C ASP A 106 -4.18 -11.87 -0.47
N PHE A 107 -5.46 -12.27 -0.27
CA PHE A 107 -6.41 -11.60 0.61
C PHE A 107 -6.70 -12.36 1.92
N TYR A 108 -5.94 -13.42 2.19
CA TYR A 108 -6.05 -14.19 3.43
C TYR A 108 -4.83 -14.00 4.30
N GLY A 109 -5.02 -13.36 5.43
CA GLY A 109 -3.97 -13.10 6.44
C GLY A 109 -4.52 -12.39 7.66
N THR A 110 -3.66 -12.17 8.64
CA THR A 110 -3.89 -11.29 9.77
C THR A 110 -3.15 -9.97 9.61
N GLU A 111 -2.11 -9.95 8.77
CA GLU A 111 -1.32 -8.77 8.42
C GLU A 111 -1.36 -8.57 6.90
N PHE A 112 -1.49 -7.33 6.48
CA PHE A 112 -1.54 -6.91 5.08
C PHE A 112 -0.60 -5.74 4.87
N THR A 113 -0.12 -5.58 3.63
CA THR A 113 0.46 -4.32 3.18
C THR A 113 -0.44 -3.73 2.10
N MET A 114 -0.76 -2.45 2.24
CA MET A 114 -1.45 -1.68 1.20
C MET A 114 -0.44 -0.72 0.58
N VAL A 115 -0.27 -0.82 -0.73
CA VAL A 115 0.56 0.12 -1.49
C VAL A 115 -0.37 1.12 -2.15
N SER A 116 -0.21 2.39 -1.80
CA SER A 116 -1.00 3.50 -2.35
C SER A 116 -0.08 4.40 -3.16
N LYS A 117 -0.36 4.52 -4.46
CA LYS A 117 0.49 5.21 -5.42
C LYS A 117 -0.27 6.34 -6.12
N LEU A 118 0.34 7.51 -6.18
CA LEU A 118 -0.20 8.69 -6.83
C LEU A 118 0.33 8.82 -8.26
N GLY A 119 -0.49 8.45 -9.25
CA GLY A 119 -0.15 8.60 -10.65
C GLY A 119 0.83 7.56 -11.19
N ASN A 120 1.33 7.84 -12.37
CA ASN A 120 2.45 7.16 -13.01
C ASN A 120 3.63 8.13 -13.17
N LEU A 121 4.73 7.66 -13.73
CA LEU A 121 5.94 8.48 -13.91
C LEU A 121 5.67 9.77 -14.72
N TYR A 122 4.85 9.69 -15.77
CA TYR A 122 4.55 10.86 -16.61
C TYR A 122 3.64 11.84 -15.90
N ASP A 123 2.61 11.35 -15.21
CA ASP A 123 1.75 12.18 -14.36
C ASP A 123 2.57 12.92 -13.31
N TRP A 124 3.53 12.21 -12.68
CA TRP A 124 4.43 12.78 -11.68
C TRP A 124 5.34 13.85 -12.26
N LYS A 125 6.05 13.56 -13.35
CA LYS A 125 6.93 14.54 -14.02
C LYS A 125 6.16 15.80 -14.40
N GLY A 126 5.01 15.67 -15.04
CA GLY A 126 4.19 16.82 -15.43
C GLY A 126 3.69 17.63 -14.23
N LEU A 127 3.44 17.00 -13.07
CA LEU A 127 3.11 17.71 -11.86
C LEU A 127 4.31 18.50 -11.33
N VAL A 128 5.49 17.85 -11.21
CA VAL A 128 6.72 18.49 -10.74
C VAL A 128 7.08 19.69 -11.64
N GLU A 129 7.14 19.51 -12.97
CA GLU A 129 7.42 20.58 -13.94
C GLU A 129 6.48 21.78 -13.75
N ARG A 130 5.20 21.52 -13.47
CA ARG A 130 4.21 22.58 -13.21
C ARG A 130 4.53 23.38 -11.95
N PHE A 131 5.00 22.71 -10.87
CA PHE A 131 5.39 23.38 -9.63
C PHE A 131 6.74 24.10 -9.78
N GLU A 132 7.73 23.45 -10.39
CA GLU A 132 9.05 24.04 -10.64
C GLU A 132 8.97 25.29 -11.52
N SER A 133 8.10 25.31 -12.55
CA SER A 133 7.85 26.50 -13.37
C SER A 133 7.34 27.71 -12.57
N LYS A 134 6.93 27.47 -11.33
CA LYS A 134 6.44 28.47 -10.38
C LYS A 134 7.39 28.71 -9.20
N GLY A 135 8.57 28.11 -9.22
CA GLY A 135 9.61 28.28 -8.20
C GLY A 135 9.45 27.38 -6.96
N ILE A 136 8.62 26.36 -7.03
CA ILE A 136 8.47 25.31 -5.98
C ILE A 136 9.23 24.08 -6.43
N ASP A 137 10.27 23.69 -5.71
CA ASP A 137 11.09 22.55 -6.09
C ASP A 137 10.43 21.19 -5.79
N GLU A 138 10.90 20.13 -6.47
CA GLU A 138 10.39 18.77 -6.30
C GLU A 138 10.42 18.31 -4.84
N ARG A 139 11.44 18.70 -4.05
CA ARG A 139 11.58 18.28 -2.66
C ARG A 139 10.47 18.84 -1.76
N GLU A 140 10.02 20.07 -2.02
CA GLU A 140 8.89 20.67 -1.32
C GLU A 140 7.60 19.94 -1.65
N VAL A 141 7.39 19.63 -2.92
CA VAL A 141 6.23 18.83 -3.38
C VAL A 141 6.23 17.46 -2.70
N LEU A 142 7.38 16.77 -2.67
CA LEU A 142 7.51 15.47 -2.02
C LEU A 142 7.28 15.53 -0.50
N LYS A 143 7.77 16.56 0.19
CA LYS A 143 7.49 16.75 1.62
C LYS A 143 5.99 16.94 1.90
N SER A 144 5.31 17.71 1.06
CA SER A 144 3.87 17.88 1.16
C SER A 144 3.11 16.57 0.97
N LEU A 145 3.61 15.67 0.10
CA LEU A 145 3.02 14.34 -0.09
C LEU A 145 3.25 13.39 1.09
N ASN A 146 4.32 13.54 1.90
CA ASN A 146 4.45 12.77 3.13
C ASN A 146 3.22 12.95 4.03
N GLU A 147 2.87 14.22 4.27
CA GLU A 147 1.69 14.56 5.08
C GLU A 147 0.40 14.00 4.48
N ALA A 148 0.26 14.07 3.15
CA ALA A 148 -0.91 13.51 2.46
C ALA A 148 -1.03 11.98 2.64
N PHE A 149 0.09 11.24 2.62
CA PHE A 149 0.08 9.80 2.89
C PHE A 149 -0.24 9.47 4.35
N PHE A 150 0.14 10.34 5.29
CA PHE A 150 -0.21 10.17 6.70
C PHE A 150 -1.70 10.46 6.92
N ASP A 151 -2.23 11.57 6.39
CA ASP A 151 -3.67 11.88 6.41
C ASP A 151 -4.51 10.73 5.82
N HIS A 152 -4.03 10.14 4.72
CA HIS A 152 -4.68 8.99 4.09
C HIS A 152 -4.73 7.77 5.01
N ALA A 153 -3.67 7.51 5.79
CA ALA A 153 -3.65 6.40 6.74
C ALA A 153 -4.52 6.67 7.99
N ASP A 154 -4.56 7.90 8.48
CA ASP A 154 -5.47 8.32 9.55
C ASP A 154 -6.93 8.17 9.13
N TRP A 155 -7.26 8.61 7.90
CA TRP A 155 -8.57 8.38 7.32
C TRP A 155 -8.88 6.89 7.20
N PHE A 156 -7.93 6.07 6.76
CA PHE A 156 -8.12 4.62 6.67
C PHE A 156 -8.57 4.04 8.02
N ASN A 157 -7.94 4.43 9.11
CA ASN A 157 -8.34 3.97 10.44
C ASN A 157 -9.74 4.48 10.82
N SER A 158 -10.08 5.73 10.56
CA SER A 158 -11.41 6.26 10.85
C SER A 158 -12.52 5.53 10.09
N GLU A 159 -12.20 5.01 8.90
CA GLU A 159 -13.18 4.44 7.97
C GLU A 159 -13.30 2.91 8.08
N TYR A 160 -12.22 2.21 8.48
CA TYR A 160 -12.16 0.75 8.42
C TYR A 160 -11.95 0.04 9.75
N ASN A 161 -11.73 0.74 10.85
CA ASN A 161 -11.60 0.13 12.18
C ASN A 161 -12.84 -0.70 12.54
N ASP A 162 -14.04 -0.21 12.25
CA ASP A 162 -15.30 -0.92 12.51
C ASP A 162 -15.44 -2.19 11.69
N CYS A 163 -14.77 -2.26 10.54
CA CYS A 163 -14.68 -3.49 9.74
C CYS A 163 -13.66 -4.49 10.30
N GLY A 164 -12.88 -4.09 11.30
CA GLY A 164 -11.80 -4.86 11.88
C GLY A 164 -10.51 -4.81 11.06
N LEU A 165 -10.24 -3.67 10.39
CA LEU A 165 -8.99 -3.38 9.71
C LEU A 165 -8.38 -2.12 10.31
N SER A 166 -7.14 -2.20 10.78
CA SER A 166 -6.43 -1.05 11.36
C SER A 166 -5.07 -0.89 10.72
N ALA A 167 -4.78 0.31 10.22
CA ALA A 167 -3.44 0.70 9.84
C ALA A 167 -2.60 0.92 11.10
N THR A 168 -1.42 0.35 11.14
CA THR A 168 -0.52 0.46 12.29
C THR A 168 0.67 1.37 12.02
N GLN A 169 1.10 1.47 10.78
CA GLN A 169 2.20 2.33 10.36
C GLN A 169 2.20 2.56 8.85
N VAL A 170 2.83 3.65 8.44
CA VAL A 170 3.04 4.04 7.04
C VAL A 170 4.52 4.22 6.77
N PHE A 171 4.96 3.77 5.62
CA PHE A 171 6.28 4.06 5.06
C PHE A 171 6.09 4.77 3.73
N THR A 172 6.69 5.94 3.56
CA THR A 172 6.67 6.65 2.29
C THR A 172 7.89 6.29 1.45
N ASN A 173 7.69 6.18 0.14
CA ASN A 173 8.71 5.95 -0.86
C ASN A 173 8.65 7.08 -1.88
N LEU A 174 9.39 8.13 -1.60
CA LEU A 174 9.44 9.35 -2.40
C LEU A 174 10.67 9.41 -3.30
N ASP A 175 11.61 8.51 -3.09
CA ASP A 175 12.90 8.43 -3.74
C ASP A 175 12.97 7.39 -4.87
N GLU A 176 11.91 6.65 -5.12
CA GLU A 176 11.91 5.69 -6.22
C GLU A 176 11.64 6.36 -7.57
N VAL A 177 12.33 5.84 -8.61
CA VAL A 177 12.06 6.26 -9.98
C VAL A 177 10.64 5.87 -10.35
N GLY A 178 9.78 6.85 -10.48
CA GLY A 178 8.34 6.64 -10.72
C GLY A 178 7.52 7.66 -9.97
N ALA A 179 6.25 7.34 -9.74
CA ALA A 179 5.41 8.19 -8.93
C ALA A 179 5.56 7.86 -7.44
N PRO A 180 5.47 8.89 -6.57
CA PRO A 180 5.48 8.72 -5.12
C PRO A 180 4.43 7.73 -4.66
N HIS A 181 4.77 6.93 -3.67
CA HIS A 181 3.85 5.96 -3.09
C HIS A 181 4.14 5.70 -1.61
N SER A 182 3.17 5.11 -0.93
CA SER A 182 3.32 4.66 0.45
C SER A 182 3.01 3.19 0.60
N HIS A 183 3.60 2.58 1.63
CA HIS A 183 3.25 1.27 2.13
C HIS A 183 2.59 1.42 3.49
N ILE A 184 1.33 1.06 3.59
CA ILE A 184 0.58 1.06 4.84
C ILE A 184 0.51 -0.38 5.35
N HIS A 185 0.99 -0.59 6.58
CA HIS A 185 0.83 -1.88 7.26
C HIS A 185 -0.53 -1.91 7.94
N VAL A 186 -1.36 -2.88 7.56
CA VAL A 186 -2.73 -3.05 8.03
C VAL A 186 -2.84 -4.39 8.75
N VAL A 187 -3.53 -4.41 9.87
CA VAL A 187 -3.79 -5.62 10.66
C VAL A 187 -5.28 -5.92 10.75
N SER A 188 -5.61 -7.22 10.90
CA SER A 188 -6.96 -7.66 11.20
C SER A 188 -7.18 -7.64 12.71
N THR A 189 -8.16 -6.88 13.18
CA THR A 189 -8.59 -6.82 14.58
C THR A 189 -9.91 -7.56 14.83
N LYS A 190 -10.61 -8.00 13.76
CA LYS A 190 -11.89 -8.69 13.86
C LYS A 190 -11.74 -10.14 14.30
N VAL A 191 -12.63 -10.55 15.19
CA VAL A 191 -12.71 -11.91 15.72
C VAL A 191 -14.02 -12.58 15.27
N ASN A 192 -13.93 -13.83 14.88
CA ASN A 192 -15.11 -14.65 14.61
C ASN A 192 -15.77 -15.10 15.92
N GLU A 193 -16.97 -14.64 16.18
CA GLU A 193 -17.72 -14.88 17.42
C GLU A 193 -17.87 -16.37 17.78
N LYS A 194 -18.08 -17.24 16.77
CA LYS A 194 -18.29 -18.68 17.00
C LYS A 194 -16.99 -19.40 17.36
N THR A 195 -15.90 -19.04 16.73
CA THR A 195 -14.61 -19.74 16.92
C THR A 195 -13.70 -19.04 17.92
N GLY A 196 -13.83 -17.72 18.10
CA GLY A 196 -12.89 -16.90 18.84
C GLY A 196 -11.57 -16.66 18.10
N LEU A 197 -11.46 -17.16 16.86
CA LEU A 197 -10.27 -16.97 16.02
C LEU A 197 -10.35 -15.67 15.22
N PRO A 198 -9.21 -15.08 14.80
CA PRO A 198 -9.24 -13.88 13.98
C PRO A 198 -9.92 -14.14 12.64
N VAL A 199 -10.61 -13.14 12.11
CA VAL A 199 -11.10 -13.16 10.73
C VAL A 199 -9.92 -12.89 9.82
N VAL A 200 -9.63 -13.82 8.90
CA VAL A 200 -8.44 -13.77 8.04
C VAL A 200 -8.77 -13.48 6.57
N ASN A 201 -10.03 -13.33 6.22
CA ASN A 201 -10.46 -13.02 4.85
C ASN A 201 -10.83 -11.56 4.75
N LEU A 202 -10.02 -10.80 4.01
CA LEU A 202 -10.21 -9.36 3.79
C LEU A 202 -11.58 -9.04 3.18
N GLY A 203 -12.02 -9.81 2.18
CA GLY A 203 -13.33 -9.59 1.54
C GLY A 203 -14.52 -9.81 2.48
N VAL A 204 -14.38 -10.68 3.50
CA VAL A 204 -15.38 -10.87 4.55
C VAL A 204 -15.41 -9.67 5.50
N MET A 205 -14.24 -9.14 5.89
CA MET A 205 -14.17 -7.94 6.73
C MET A 205 -14.81 -6.74 6.03
N LEU A 206 -14.47 -6.52 4.78
CA LEU A 206 -15.04 -5.45 3.96
C LEU A 206 -16.54 -5.64 3.66
N GLY A 207 -17.05 -6.86 3.76
CA GLY A 207 -18.47 -7.17 3.61
C GLY A 207 -19.36 -6.44 4.62
N ASP A 208 -18.86 -6.15 5.81
CA ASP A 208 -19.60 -5.40 6.84
C ASP A 208 -19.86 -3.95 6.39
N LYS A 209 -18.94 -3.36 5.66
CA LYS A 209 -19.07 -1.99 5.14
C LYS A 209 -19.87 -1.94 3.83
N TYR A 210 -19.51 -2.79 2.88
CA TYR A 210 -20.06 -2.69 1.52
C TYR A 210 -21.30 -3.58 1.27
N GLY A 211 -21.53 -4.56 2.15
CA GLY A 211 -22.75 -5.38 2.12
C GLY A 211 -22.86 -6.36 0.94
N HIS A 212 -21.83 -6.50 0.11
CA HIS A 212 -21.89 -7.42 -1.02
C HIS A 212 -21.63 -8.86 -0.57
N THR A 213 -22.41 -9.80 -1.11
CA THR A 213 -22.20 -11.25 -0.88
C THR A 213 -21.00 -11.80 -1.63
N VAL A 214 -20.53 -11.09 -2.66
CA VAL A 214 -19.38 -11.46 -3.47
C VAL A 214 -18.16 -10.63 -3.08
N ASN A 215 -17.13 -11.27 -2.52
CA ASN A 215 -15.92 -10.63 -2.03
C ASN A 215 -15.23 -9.74 -3.08
N GLN A 216 -15.31 -10.10 -4.37
CA GLN A 216 -14.74 -9.30 -5.46
C GLN A 216 -15.36 -7.90 -5.56
N TYR A 217 -16.67 -7.77 -5.31
CA TYR A 217 -17.33 -6.46 -5.33
C TYR A 217 -16.94 -5.62 -4.13
N ASN A 218 -16.83 -6.23 -2.93
CA ASN A 218 -16.32 -5.55 -1.75
C ASN A 218 -14.90 -5.03 -1.98
N MET A 219 -14.02 -5.83 -2.59
CA MET A 219 -12.66 -5.43 -2.94
C MET A 219 -12.60 -4.31 -3.98
N SER A 220 -13.51 -4.32 -4.93
CA SER A 220 -13.59 -3.25 -5.96
C SER A 220 -14.06 -1.93 -5.35
N ALA A 221 -15.08 -1.96 -4.50
CA ALA A 221 -15.56 -0.78 -3.79
C ALA A 221 -14.46 -0.22 -2.87
N PHE A 222 -13.82 -1.08 -2.08
CA PHE A 222 -12.69 -0.72 -1.23
C PHE A 222 -11.58 0.02 -1.99
N ARG A 223 -11.15 -0.53 -3.13
CA ARG A 223 -10.09 0.12 -3.94
C ARG A 223 -10.53 1.48 -4.44
N ASN A 224 -11.77 1.61 -4.87
CA ASN A 224 -12.29 2.90 -5.34
C ASN A 224 -12.25 3.95 -4.24
N ASP A 225 -12.73 3.62 -3.04
CA ASP A 225 -12.76 4.55 -1.90
C ASP A 225 -11.34 4.96 -1.49
N VAL A 226 -10.43 3.97 -1.38
CA VAL A 226 -9.03 4.22 -1.00
C VAL A 226 -8.31 5.08 -2.05
N ASP A 227 -8.53 4.82 -3.34
CA ASP A 227 -7.93 5.59 -4.43
C ASP A 227 -8.49 7.02 -4.49
N GLU A 228 -9.79 7.20 -4.33
CA GLU A 228 -10.43 8.51 -4.32
C GLU A 228 -9.91 9.36 -3.15
N LYS A 229 -9.83 8.77 -1.95
CA LYS A 229 -9.33 9.47 -0.77
C LYS A 229 -7.85 9.81 -0.86
N LEU A 230 -7.02 8.92 -1.44
CA LEU A 230 -5.61 9.23 -1.68
C LEU A 230 -5.46 10.49 -2.55
N VAL A 231 -6.22 10.57 -3.64
CA VAL A 231 -6.17 11.75 -4.54
C VAL A 231 -6.66 13.00 -3.82
N GLU A 232 -7.69 12.89 -2.98
CA GLU A 232 -8.20 13.99 -2.16
C GLU A 232 -7.12 14.52 -1.20
N CYS A 233 -6.53 13.65 -0.36
CA CYS A 233 -5.47 14.04 0.58
C CYS A 233 -4.27 14.67 -0.13
N CYS A 234 -3.81 14.07 -1.24
CA CYS A 234 -2.71 14.64 -2.02
C CYS A 234 -3.10 15.99 -2.65
N SER A 235 -4.34 16.13 -3.12
CA SER A 235 -4.84 17.37 -3.69
C SER A 235 -4.88 18.49 -2.66
N GLU A 236 -5.40 18.23 -1.48
CA GLU A 236 -5.50 19.21 -0.39
C GLU A 236 -4.11 19.73 0.01
N ARG A 237 -3.14 18.85 0.24
CA ARG A 237 -1.78 19.23 0.61
C ARG A 237 -1.06 20.01 -0.50
N LEU A 238 -1.24 19.64 -1.75
CA LEU A 238 -0.65 20.36 -2.88
C LEU A 238 -1.31 21.72 -3.12
N VAL A 239 -2.62 21.86 -2.85
CA VAL A 239 -3.30 23.16 -2.86
C VAL A 239 -2.79 24.08 -1.74
N GLU A 240 -2.58 23.53 -0.54
CA GLU A 240 -1.99 24.28 0.58
C GLU A 240 -0.57 24.74 0.26
N LEU A 241 0.28 23.86 -0.29
CA LEU A 241 1.62 24.19 -0.74
C LEU A 241 1.60 25.32 -1.78
N ALA A 242 0.80 25.18 -2.82
CA ALA A 242 0.68 26.21 -3.86
C ALA A 242 0.22 27.55 -3.26
N ARG A 243 -0.76 27.54 -2.37
CA ARG A 243 -1.27 28.75 -1.70
C ARG A 243 -0.20 29.43 -0.84
N SER A 244 0.64 28.67 -0.14
CA SER A 244 1.73 29.23 0.67
C SER A 244 2.77 29.99 -0.16
N HIS A 245 2.88 29.65 -1.45
CA HIS A 245 3.70 30.34 -2.44
C HIS A 245 2.92 31.40 -3.26
N GLY A 246 1.71 31.72 -2.86
CA GLY A 246 0.88 32.71 -3.58
C GLY A 246 0.36 32.24 -4.94
N LEU A 247 0.31 30.93 -5.17
CA LEU A 247 -0.10 30.32 -6.43
C LEU A 247 -1.54 29.80 -6.37
N ASN A 248 -2.21 29.85 -7.52
CA ASN A 248 -3.50 29.17 -7.70
C ASN A 248 -3.27 27.78 -8.31
N PHE A 249 -3.66 26.76 -7.56
CA PHE A 249 -3.68 25.36 -7.99
C PHE A 249 -5.05 24.77 -7.68
N GLU A 250 -5.75 24.27 -8.69
CA GLU A 250 -7.13 23.78 -8.56
C GLU A 250 -7.21 22.35 -7.96
N GLY A 251 -6.05 21.78 -7.61
CA GLY A 251 -5.95 20.42 -7.08
C GLY A 251 -5.79 19.36 -8.16
N LEU A 252 -5.87 18.10 -7.72
CA LEU A 252 -5.76 16.92 -8.55
C LEU A 252 -7.15 16.40 -8.93
N THR A 253 -7.29 15.96 -10.18
CA THR A 253 -8.49 15.25 -10.62
C THR A 253 -8.15 13.79 -10.88
N MET A 254 -8.92 12.89 -10.27
CA MET A 254 -8.76 11.46 -10.49
C MET A 254 -9.19 11.09 -11.91
N VAL A 255 -8.32 10.38 -12.63
CA VAL A 255 -8.63 9.78 -13.93
C VAL A 255 -8.60 8.26 -13.78
N ARG A 256 -9.75 7.62 -13.91
CA ARG A 256 -9.84 6.16 -13.91
C ARG A 256 -9.33 5.60 -15.23
N THR A 257 -8.21 4.90 -15.22
CA THR A 257 -7.71 4.17 -16.40
C THR A 257 -8.39 2.80 -16.49
N ASN A 258 -8.86 2.45 -17.70
CA ASN A 258 -9.42 1.12 -17.96
C ASN A 258 -8.40 0.02 -17.61
N ALA A 259 -8.84 -0.98 -16.86
CA ALA A 259 -8.08 -2.05 -16.20
C ALA A 259 -7.26 -3.01 -17.12
N LYS A 260 -7.00 -2.68 -18.37
CA LYS A 260 -6.20 -3.53 -19.26
C LYS A 260 -4.68 -3.51 -19.01
N GLN A 261 -4.20 -2.61 -18.16
CA GLN A 261 -2.77 -2.52 -17.80
C GLN A 261 -2.39 -3.21 -16.49
N VAL A 262 -3.33 -3.82 -15.80
CA VAL A 262 -3.13 -4.48 -14.48
C VAL A 262 -2.64 -5.92 -14.64
N GLY A 263 -1.66 -6.19 -15.48
CA GLY A 263 -1.18 -7.56 -15.72
C GLY A 263 0.33 -7.75 -15.80
N LEU A 264 1.08 -6.67 -15.88
CA LEU A 264 2.54 -6.78 -15.86
C LEU A 264 3.02 -6.85 -14.41
N ALA A 265 3.87 -7.83 -14.11
CA ALA A 265 4.55 -7.86 -12.83
C ALA A 265 5.22 -6.49 -12.59
N HIS A 266 5.12 -5.97 -11.37
CA HIS A 266 5.66 -4.65 -11.02
C HIS A 266 7.11 -4.44 -11.50
N GLU A 267 7.94 -5.48 -11.44
CA GLU A 267 9.33 -5.46 -11.93
C GLU A 267 9.44 -5.18 -13.44
N ARG A 268 8.61 -5.80 -14.27
CA ARG A 268 8.59 -5.53 -15.72
C ARG A 268 8.11 -4.13 -16.03
N TYR A 269 7.12 -3.64 -15.30
CA TYR A 269 6.62 -2.27 -15.47
C TYR A 269 7.73 -1.26 -15.15
N VAL A 270 8.45 -1.45 -14.03
CA VAL A 270 9.57 -0.57 -13.65
C VAL A 270 10.70 -0.63 -14.69
N GLU A 271 11.06 -1.82 -15.17
CA GLU A 271 12.06 -1.97 -16.24
C GLU A 271 11.66 -1.25 -17.53
N GLU A 272 10.40 -1.40 -17.97
CA GLU A 272 9.89 -0.68 -19.14
C GLU A 272 9.92 0.84 -18.97
N GLN A 273 9.58 1.35 -17.79
CA GLN A 273 9.62 2.80 -17.52
C GLN A 273 11.06 3.33 -17.51
N ILE A 274 12.01 2.58 -16.94
CA ILE A 274 13.44 2.94 -16.96
C ILE A 274 13.97 2.98 -18.40
N ILE A 275 13.60 2.00 -19.24
CA ILE A 275 14.01 1.95 -20.65
C ILE A 275 13.42 3.14 -21.41
N LYS A 276 12.13 3.44 -21.23
CA LYS A 276 11.46 4.58 -21.87
C LYS A 276 12.07 5.92 -21.45
N SER A 277 12.39 6.10 -20.16
CA SER A 277 13.06 7.30 -19.66
C SER A 277 14.44 7.51 -20.31
N LYS A 278 15.26 6.43 -20.43
CA LYS A 278 16.55 6.50 -21.11
C LYS A 278 16.45 6.82 -22.60
N ILE A 279 15.43 6.27 -23.28
CA ILE A 279 15.18 6.55 -24.70
C ILE A 279 14.80 8.02 -24.88
N ASN A 280 13.94 8.56 -24.03
CA ASN A 280 13.56 9.98 -24.09
C ASN A 280 14.76 10.90 -23.82
N GLU A 281 15.58 10.61 -22.82
CA GLU A 281 16.81 11.34 -22.53
C GLU A 281 17.78 11.33 -23.72
N GLN A 282 17.89 10.19 -24.41
CA GLN A 282 18.71 10.10 -25.63
C GLN A 282 18.12 10.91 -26.79
N LEU A 283 16.81 10.91 -26.94
CA LEU A 283 16.12 11.70 -27.98
C LEU A 283 16.24 13.21 -27.72
N GLU A 284 16.13 13.65 -26.46
CA GLU A 284 16.36 15.03 -26.06
C GLU A 284 17.79 15.47 -26.36
N ASN A 285 18.78 14.63 -26.00
CA ASN A 285 20.21 14.89 -26.28
C ASN A 285 20.52 14.93 -27.79
N VAL A 286 19.84 14.13 -28.60
CA VAL A 286 19.99 14.16 -30.07
C VAL A 286 19.39 15.45 -30.65
N SER A 287 18.18 15.83 -30.23
CA SER A 287 17.54 17.05 -30.71
C SER A 287 18.26 18.33 -30.25
N GLU A 288 18.91 18.29 -29.09
CA GLU A 288 19.73 19.41 -28.63
C GLU A 288 21.04 19.55 -29.42
N ARG A 289 21.67 18.43 -29.80
CA ARG A 289 22.84 18.42 -30.70
C ARG A 289 22.49 18.85 -32.10
N GLU A 290 21.34 18.47 -32.62
CA GLU A 290 20.86 18.95 -33.95
C GLU A 290 20.65 20.46 -33.94
N ARG A 291 20.04 21.03 -32.90
CA ARG A 291 19.90 22.51 -32.74
C ARG A 291 21.20 23.28 -32.61
N GLN A 292 22.29 22.63 -32.21
CA GLN A 292 23.61 23.26 -32.10
C GLN A 292 24.42 23.19 -33.40
N LEU A 293 23.96 22.39 -34.35
CA LEU A 293 24.59 22.23 -35.66
C LEU A 293 23.98 23.10 -36.78
N ASP A 294 22.77 23.63 -36.53
CA ASP A 294 22.09 24.66 -37.36
C ASP A 294 22.45 26.08 -36.87
#